data_eba2bc7c8425d7a6823a3b5ce4704e76
#
_entry.id   eba2bc7c8425d7a6823a3b5ce4704e76
#
_cell.length_a   1.000
_cell.length_b   1.000
_cell.length_c   1.000
_cell.angle_alpha   90.00
_cell.angle_beta   90.00
_cell.angle_gamma   90.00
#
_symmetry.space_group_name_H-M   'P 1'
#
loop_
_entity.id
_entity.type
_entity.pdbx_description
1 polymer ?
#
loop_
_entity_poly.entity_id
_entity_poly.type
_entity_poly.pdbx_seq_one_letter_code
_entity_poly.pdbx_strand_id
1 'polypeptide(L)'
;EGVVKTFAWEDIESTSFPMQRLPQFDAIIHLAGKAHDTKNQSVAQAYFDINTGLTQKIFDFFLESTAKKFIFFSSVKAAADSVVGDALREDVIPTPIGPYGESKIAAENYILDKLKNKNEKLKLHDDRKQVYILRPCMIHGPGNKGNLNLLYNVVKKGIPWPLGDFENKRSFTSIDNLCYVVEGLLTKNVASGIYHMGDDEALSTNELIALMCEAMGKTPHIWKMNRKMMEGCAGLGTLLHLPLNT
;
A
#
# COMPACT_ATOMS: atom_id res chain seq x y z
N GLU A 1 -3.23 -26.63 -4.94
CA GLU A 1 -4.59 -26.31 -5.44
C GLU A 1 -5.60 -26.62 -4.35
N GLY A 2 -6.10 -25.62 -3.68
CA GLY A 2 -7.08 -25.82 -2.68
C GLY A 2 -7.50 -24.53 -2.03
N VAL A 3 -8.15 -23.63 -2.74
CA VAL A 3 -8.99 -22.66 -2.07
C VAL A 3 -10.27 -23.31 -1.69
N VAL A 4 -10.47 -23.26 -0.53
CA VAL A 4 -11.40 -24.14 -0.04
C VAL A 4 -12.66 -23.53 0.49
N LYS A 5 -12.64 -22.30 0.99
CA LYS A 5 -13.84 -21.61 1.45
C LYS A 5 -13.72 -20.11 1.25
N THR A 6 -14.78 -19.52 0.73
CA THR A 6 -14.97 -18.07 0.68
C THR A 6 -16.06 -17.71 1.68
N PHE A 7 -15.82 -16.66 2.46
CA PHE A 7 -16.77 -16.10 3.41
C PHE A 7 -17.07 -14.66 2.99
N ALA A 8 -18.30 -14.24 3.12
CA ALA A 8 -18.68 -12.85 2.99
C ALA A 8 -18.23 -12.05 4.24
N TRP A 9 -18.10 -10.75 4.11
CA TRP A 9 -17.74 -9.89 5.25
C TRP A 9 -18.80 -9.93 6.34
N GLU A 10 -20.06 -9.97 5.95
CA GLU A 10 -21.21 -10.08 6.84
C GLU A 10 -21.15 -11.37 7.68
N ASP A 11 -20.62 -12.43 7.12
CA ASP A 11 -20.42 -13.69 7.85
C ASP A 11 -19.36 -13.53 8.95
N ILE A 12 -18.28 -12.80 8.67
CA ILE A 12 -17.16 -12.58 9.61
C ILE A 12 -17.54 -11.54 10.68
N GLU A 13 -18.32 -10.53 10.34
CA GLU A 13 -18.76 -9.48 11.25
C GLU A 13 -19.87 -9.92 12.20
N SER A 14 -20.57 -11.00 11.89
CA SER A 14 -21.62 -11.49 12.78
C SER A 14 -21.02 -11.97 14.10
N THR A 15 -21.56 -11.54 15.22
CA THR A 15 -21.16 -11.99 16.57
C THR A 15 -21.39 -13.48 16.77
N SER A 16 -22.14 -14.11 15.89
CA SER A 16 -22.44 -15.54 15.88
C SER A 16 -21.52 -16.35 14.96
N PHE A 17 -20.55 -15.70 14.25
CA PHE A 17 -19.63 -16.46 13.39
C PHE A 17 -18.78 -17.39 14.25
N PRO A 18 -18.93 -18.71 14.09
CA PRO A 18 -18.22 -19.65 14.92
C PRO A 18 -16.76 -19.74 14.47
N MET A 19 -15.93 -18.85 14.99
CA MET A 19 -14.48 -18.81 14.74
C MET A 19 -13.82 -20.18 14.95
N GLN A 20 -14.40 -20.99 15.82
CA GLN A 20 -13.99 -22.38 16.09
C GLN A 20 -14.25 -23.33 14.91
N ARG A 21 -15.07 -22.94 13.93
CA ARG A 21 -15.34 -23.72 12.70
C ARG A 21 -14.41 -23.36 11.54
N LEU A 22 -13.55 -22.35 11.71
CA LEU A 22 -12.53 -22.12 10.70
C LEU A 22 -11.54 -23.28 10.71
N PRO A 23 -11.08 -23.72 9.54
CA PRO A 23 -10.00 -24.70 9.47
C PRO A 23 -8.78 -24.13 10.18
N GLN A 24 -7.94 -24.99 10.75
CA GLN A 24 -6.65 -24.56 11.26
C GLN A 24 -5.81 -24.04 10.10
N PHE A 25 -5.19 -22.90 10.28
CA PHE A 25 -4.29 -22.29 9.30
C PHE A 25 -3.02 -21.84 10.00
N ASP A 26 -1.92 -21.83 9.24
CA ASP A 26 -0.60 -21.48 9.76
C ASP A 26 -0.34 -19.97 9.72
N ALA A 27 -1.01 -19.26 8.83
CA ALA A 27 -0.80 -17.84 8.62
C ALA A 27 -2.08 -17.09 8.23
N ILE A 28 -2.12 -15.81 8.57
CA ILE A 28 -3.12 -14.85 8.10
C ILE A 28 -2.40 -13.78 7.27
N ILE A 29 -2.85 -13.58 6.03
CA ILE A 29 -2.41 -12.51 5.16
C ILE A 29 -3.55 -11.50 5.06
N HIS A 30 -3.38 -10.34 5.68
CA HIS A 30 -4.40 -9.30 5.72
C HIS A 30 -4.17 -8.27 4.61
N LEU A 31 -4.86 -8.45 3.49
CA LEU A 31 -4.81 -7.59 2.30
C LEU A 31 -5.93 -6.57 2.26
N ALA A 32 -7.01 -6.80 3.00
CA ALA A 32 -8.18 -5.95 2.95
C ALA A 32 -7.84 -4.52 3.40
N GLY A 33 -8.30 -3.57 2.63
CA GLY A 33 -8.08 -2.17 2.91
C GLY A 33 -8.68 -1.26 1.85
N LYS A 34 -9.03 -0.05 2.25
CA LYS A 34 -9.48 1.02 1.37
C LYS A 34 -8.27 1.85 0.97
N ALA A 35 -7.90 1.87 -0.31
CA ALA A 35 -6.71 2.56 -0.82
C ALA A 35 -7.03 3.68 -1.81
N HIS A 36 -7.91 3.44 -2.78
CA HIS A 36 -8.13 4.34 -3.89
C HIS A 36 -9.54 4.92 -3.87
N ASP A 37 -9.62 6.21 -3.64
CA ASP A 37 -10.80 7.00 -3.92
C ASP A 37 -10.47 8.08 -4.96
N THR A 38 -10.29 7.63 -6.20
CA THR A 38 -9.96 8.52 -7.34
C THR A 38 -11.03 9.57 -7.59
N LYS A 39 -12.21 9.42 -7.00
CA LYS A 39 -13.32 10.38 -7.09
C LYS A 39 -13.48 11.27 -5.86
N ASN A 40 -12.61 11.07 -4.85
CA ASN A 40 -12.64 11.83 -3.59
C ASN A 40 -14.00 11.88 -2.90
N GLN A 41 -14.79 10.81 -3.02
CA GLN A 41 -16.17 10.72 -2.54
C GLN A 41 -16.29 10.05 -1.17
N SER A 42 -15.23 9.45 -0.67
CA SER A 42 -15.27 8.75 0.61
C SER A 42 -15.03 9.70 1.77
N VAL A 43 -15.88 9.59 2.78
CA VAL A 43 -15.67 10.26 4.06
C VAL A 43 -14.43 9.68 4.74
N ALA A 44 -13.64 10.51 5.41
CA ALA A 44 -12.43 10.08 6.13
C ALA A 44 -12.69 8.89 7.05
N GLN A 45 -13.85 8.86 7.73
CA GLN A 45 -14.24 7.79 8.63
C GLN A 45 -14.22 6.40 7.97
N ALA A 46 -14.64 6.29 6.70
CA ALA A 46 -14.62 5.01 5.98
C ALA A 46 -13.22 4.40 5.81
N TYR A 47 -12.17 5.23 5.81
CA TYR A 47 -10.79 4.72 5.82
C TYR A 47 -10.44 4.13 7.19
N PHE A 48 -10.83 4.78 8.27
CA PHE A 48 -10.57 4.27 9.62
C PHE A 48 -11.39 3.02 9.92
N ASP A 49 -12.64 2.97 9.53
CA ASP A 49 -13.49 1.79 9.74
C ASP A 49 -12.90 0.55 9.07
N ILE A 50 -12.47 0.71 7.81
CA ILE A 50 -11.93 -0.41 7.03
C ILE A 50 -10.46 -0.67 7.36
N ASN A 51 -9.58 0.35 7.29
CA ASN A 51 -8.15 0.10 7.43
C ASN A 51 -7.76 -0.15 8.89
N THR A 52 -8.36 0.53 9.84
CA THR A 52 -8.05 0.39 11.26
C THR A 52 -8.99 -0.61 11.93
N GLY A 53 -10.29 -0.39 11.86
CA GLY A 53 -11.28 -1.19 12.58
C GLY A 53 -11.28 -2.67 12.17
N LEU A 54 -11.22 -2.95 10.87
CA LEU A 54 -11.12 -4.32 10.40
C LEU A 54 -9.78 -4.98 10.78
N THR A 55 -8.67 -4.22 10.70
CA THR A 55 -7.36 -4.74 11.12
C THR A 55 -7.35 -5.11 12.60
N GLN A 56 -7.98 -4.31 13.46
CA GLN A 56 -8.11 -4.61 14.88
C GLN A 56 -8.82 -5.94 15.10
N LYS A 57 -9.96 -6.15 14.47
CA LYS A 57 -10.74 -7.41 14.57
C LYS A 57 -9.94 -8.62 14.09
N ILE A 58 -9.29 -8.53 12.93
CA ILE A 58 -8.52 -9.63 12.35
C ILE A 58 -7.26 -9.91 13.18
N PHE A 59 -6.61 -8.88 13.70
CA PHE A 59 -5.42 -9.06 14.54
C PHE A 59 -5.76 -9.65 15.90
N ASP A 60 -6.84 -9.21 16.55
CA ASP A 60 -7.31 -9.83 17.80
C ASP A 60 -7.65 -11.31 17.59
N PHE A 61 -8.31 -11.64 16.49
CA PHE A 61 -8.52 -13.04 16.11
C PHE A 61 -7.20 -13.80 15.91
N PHE A 62 -6.22 -13.22 15.21
CA PHE A 62 -4.89 -13.84 15.07
C PHE A 62 -4.28 -14.17 16.44
N LEU A 63 -4.36 -13.26 17.39
CA LEU A 63 -3.80 -13.44 18.70
C LEU A 63 -4.41 -14.63 19.45
N GLU A 64 -5.69 -14.93 19.23
CA GLU A 64 -6.42 -16.05 19.83
C GLU A 64 -6.33 -17.35 19.02
N SER A 65 -6.02 -17.26 17.73
CA SER A 65 -5.94 -18.40 16.81
C SER A 65 -4.66 -19.23 16.99
N THR A 66 -4.63 -20.39 16.35
CA THR A 66 -3.43 -21.25 16.27
C THR A 66 -2.43 -20.77 15.20
N ALA A 67 -2.78 -19.78 14.39
CA ALA A 67 -1.90 -19.22 13.36
C ALA A 67 -0.60 -18.69 13.97
N LYS A 68 0.50 -18.95 13.29
CA LYS A 68 1.83 -18.56 13.72
C LYS A 68 2.34 -17.28 13.09
N LYS A 69 1.81 -16.93 11.91
CA LYS A 69 2.28 -15.78 11.13
C LYS A 69 1.14 -14.84 10.78
N PHE A 70 1.38 -13.56 10.95
CA PHE A 70 0.48 -12.49 10.53
C PHE A 70 1.21 -11.54 9.61
N ILE A 71 0.73 -11.38 8.38
CA ILE A 71 1.30 -10.48 7.38
C ILE A 71 0.26 -9.39 7.10
N PHE A 72 0.56 -8.17 7.53
CA PHE A 72 -0.31 -6.99 7.33
C PHE A 72 0.21 -6.13 6.19
N PHE A 73 -0.63 -5.86 5.21
CA PHE A 73 -0.34 -4.93 4.14
C PHE A 73 -0.71 -3.50 4.53
N SER A 74 0.30 -2.78 4.99
CA SER A 74 0.25 -1.33 5.21
C SER A 74 0.62 -0.58 3.92
N SER A 75 1.33 0.51 4.01
CA SER A 75 1.83 1.32 2.89
C SER A 75 2.97 2.22 3.36
N VAL A 76 3.86 2.61 2.48
CA VAL A 76 4.83 3.69 2.77
C VAL A 76 4.13 5.00 3.15
N LYS A 77 2.89 5.22 2.69
CA LYS A 77 2.05 6.37 3.09
C LYS A 77 1.69 6.40 4.59
N ALA A 78 1.78 5.27 5.28
CA ALA A 78 1.66 5.23 6.74
C ALA A 78 2.88 5.89 7.42
N ALA A 79 4.04 5.83 6.79
CA ALA A 79 5.26 6.43 7.31
C ALA A 79 5.38 7.91 6.91
N ALA A 80 5.24 8.23 5.63
CA ALA A 80 5.35 9.59 5.15
C ALA A 80 4.69 9.78 3.77
N ASP A 81 4.32 11.00 3.44
CA ASP A 81 3.81 11.36 2.11
C ASP A 81 4.94 11.62 1.11
N SER A 82 6.05 12.12 1.59
CA SER A 82 7.25 12.41 0.81
C SER A 82 8.52 12.01 1.57
N VAL A 83 9.59 11.76 0.84
CA VAL A 83 10.89 11.43 1.41
C VAL A 83 11.63 12.73 1.75
N VAL A 84 12.16 12.82 2.97
CA VAL A 84 13.08 13.85 3.38
C VAL A 84 14.48 13.23 3.43
N GLY A 85 15.42 13.73 2.62
CA GLY A 85 16.74 13.13 2.44
C GLY A 85 16.75 12.09 1.30
N ASP A 86 17.66 11.13 1.38
CA ASP A 86 17.94 10.20 0.28
C ASP A 86 16.96 9.02 0.21
N ALA A 87 16.47 8.55 1.35
CA ALA A 87 15.59 7.39 1.41
C ALA A 87 14.66 7.44 2.64
N LEU A 88 13.45 6.89 2.48
CA LEU A 88 12.54 6.63 3.58
C LEU A 88 12.93 5.28 4.21
N ARG A 89 13.31 5.29 5.48
CA ARG A 89 13.71 4.10 6.24
C ARG A 89 12.62 3.67 7.21
N GLU A 90 12.68 2.44 7.68
CA GLU A 90 11.68 1.86 8.58
C GLU A 90 11.66 2.52 9.98
N ASP A 91 12.76 3.10 10.41
CA ASP A 91 12.95 3.80 11.69
C ASP A 91 12.48 5.25 11.70
N VAL A 92 11.94 5.74 10.57
CA VAL A 92 11.40 7.10 10.48
C VAL A 92 10.25 7.29 11.47
N ILE A 93 10.19 8.49 12.09
CA ILE A 93 9.01 8.89 12.85
C ILE A 93 7.87 9.14 11.87
N PRO A 94 6.75 8.38 11.97
CA PRO A 94 5.67 8.49 11.00
C PRO A 94 5.01 9.88 11.00
N THR A 95 4.86 10.44 9.81
CA THR A 95 4.17 11.71 9.55
C THR A 95 3.20 11.56 8.37
N PRO A 96 2.18 10.70 8.50
CA PRO A 96 1.22 10.46 7.42
C PRO A 96 0.40 11.71 7.12
N ILE A 97 0.00 11.85 5.86
CA ILE A 97 -0.88 12.92 5.41
C ILE A 97 -2.14 12.32 4.80
N GLY A 98 -3.29 12.74 5.31
CA GLY A 98 -4.60 12.37 4.83
C GLY A 98 -5.12 11.01 5.34
N PRO A 99 -6.43 10.77 5.15
CA PRO A 99 -7.14 9.67 5.84
C PRO A 99 -6.58 8.28 5.54
N TYR A 100 -6.03 8.07 4.34
CA TYR A 100 -5.43 6.79 3.98
C TYR A 100 -4.19 6.48 4.80
N GLY A 101 -3.19 7.37 4.80
CA GLY A 101 -1.95 7.18 5.56
C GLY A 101 -2.22 7.13 7.07
N GLU A 102 -3.06 8.05 7.56
CA GLU A 102 -3.45 8.13 8.97
C GLU A 102 -4.18 6.87 9.45
N SER A 103 -5.08 6.30 8.66
CA SER A 103 -5.75 5.05 9.03
C SER A 103 -4.83 3.83 8.98
N LYS A 104 -3.86 3.81 8.07
CA LYS A 104 -2.86 2.73 8.01
C LYS A 104 -1.90 2.78 9.20
N ILE A 105 -1.38 3.97 9.58
CA ILE A 105 -0.51 4.06 10.76
C ILE A 105 -1.28 3.77 12.05
N ALA A 106 -2.55 4.14 12.15
CA ALA A 106 -3.39 3.78 13.30
C ALA A 106 -3.54 2.26 13.44
N ALA A 107 -3.67 1.54 12.33
CA ALA A 107 -3.68 0.08 12.33
C ALA A 107 -2.34 -0.52 12.76
N GLU A 108 -1.22 0.01 12.27
CA GLU A 108 0.12 -0.42 12.68
C GLU A 108 0.35 -0.20 14.17
N ASN A 109 0.01 0.97 14.69
CA ASN A 109 0.14 1.31 16.10
C ASN A 109 -0.67 0.35 16.97
N TYR A 110 -1.90 0.00 16.58
CA TYR A 110 -2.68 -1.00 17.29
C TYR A 110 -1.98 -2.35 17.37
N ILE A 111 -1.45 -2.84 16.25
CA ILE A 111 -0.69 -4.10 16.19
C ILE A 111 0.52 -4.04 17.14
N LEU A 112 1.31 -2.97 17.04
CA LEU A 112 2.53 -2.81 17.85
C LEU A 112 2.24 -2.70 19.35
N ASP A 113 1.19 -1.97 19.72
CA ASP A 113 0.79 -1.81 21.12
C ASP A 113 0.28 -3.12 21.72
N LYS A 114 -0.49 -3.90 20.95
CA LYS A 114 -0.90 -5.24 21.37
C LYS A 114 0.29 -6.18 21.59
N LEU A 115 1.30 -6.11 20.72
CA LEU A 115 2.52 -6.92 20.86
C LEU A 115 3.34 -6.52 22.09
N LYS A 116 3.50 -5.21 22.36
CA LYS A 116 4.18 -4.72 23.56
C LYS A 116 3.47 -5.18 24.85
N ASN A 117 2.16 -4.95 24.93
CA ASN A 117 1.35 -5.33 26.09
C ASN A 117 1.32 -6.86 26.29
N LYS A 118 1.40 -7.65 25.22
CA LYS A 118 1.47 -9.11 25.29
C LYS A 118 2.79 -9.57 25.87
N ASN A 119 3.91 -8.95 25.51
CA ASN A 119 5.23 -9.27 26.06
C ASN A 119 5.33 -8.99 27.56
N GLU A 120 4.58 -8.00 28.06
CA GLU A 120 4.52 -7.72 29.51
C GLU A 120 3.63 -8.69 30.29
N LYS A 121 2.48 -9.11 29.70
CA LYS A 121 1.48 -9.96 30.38
C LYS A 121 1.66 -11.46 30.15
N LEU A 122 2.29 -11.87 29.07
CA LEU A 122 2.42 -13.25 28.62
C LEU A 122 3.89 -13.72 28.59
N LYS A 123 4.58 -13.60 29.71
CA LYS A 123 5.83 -14.39 29.92
C LYS A 123 5.62 -15.91 29.82
N LEU A 124 4.44 -16.38 29.48
CA LEU A 124 4.07 -17.80 29.65
C LEU A 124 3.51 -18.53 28.41
N HIS A 125 3.13 -17.91 27.31
CA HIS A 125 2.64 -18.69 26.17
C HIS A 125 2.91 -18.03 24.81
N ASP A 126 3.79 -18.66 24.06
CA ASP A 126 4.00 -18.64 22.61
C ASP A 126 4.91 -17.54 22.04
N ASP A 127 6.22 -17.71 22.28
CA ASP A 127 7.31 -17.01 21.55
C ASP A 127 7.34 -17.29 20.04
N ARG A 128 6.31 -18.00 19.49
CA ARG A 128 6.28 -18.52 18.13
C ARG A 128 5.45 -17.69 17.15
N LYS A 129 4.71 -16.67 17.62
CA LYS A 129 3.92 -15.83 16.73
C LYS A 129 4.79 -14.74 16.10
N GLN A 130 4.83 -14.73 14.76
CA GLN A 130 5.57 -13.76 13.96
C GLN A 130 4.61 -12.78 13.30
N VAL A 131 4.95 -11.50 13.33
CA VAL A 131 4.13 -10.42 12.78
C VAL A 131 4.96 -9.58 11.85
N TYR A 132 4.49 -9.41 10.62
CA TYR A 132 5.13 -8.65 9.57
C TYR A 132 4.22 -7.53 9.10
N ILE A 133 4.68 -6.31 9.20
CA ILE A 133 4.00 -5.12 8.69
C ILE A 133 4.73 -4.72 7.40
N LEU A 134 4.10 -4.96 6.26
CA LEU A 134 4.67 -4.60 4.98
C LEU A 134 4.19 -3.22 4.55
N ARG A 135 5.12 -2.34 4.22
CA ARG A 135 4.86 -1.01 3.68
C ARG A 135 5.29 -0.97 2.21
N PRO A 136 4.47 -1.47 1.28
CA PRO A 136 4.81 -1.40 -0.14
C PRO A 136 4.81 0.04 -0.64
N CYS A 137 5.74 0.32 -1.57
CA CYS A 137 5.71 1.47 -2.44
C CYS A 137 4.56 1.36 -3.45
N MET A 138 4.59 2.11 -4.54
CA MET A 138 3.55 2.04 -5.57
C MET A 138 3.58 0.66 -6.24
N ILE A 139 2.57 -0.15 -5.95
CA ILE A 139 2.46 -1.51 -6.53
C ILE A 139 2.11 -1.40 -8.00
N HIS A 140 2.82 -2.19 -8.83
CA HIS A 140 2.53 -2.32 -10.25
C HIS A 140 2.47 -3.78 -10.69
N GLY A 141 1.81 -4.01 -11.82
CA GLY A 141 1.62 -5.34 -12.39
C GLY A 141 0.29 -5.47 -13.13
N PRO A 142 0.00 -6.65 -13.68
CA PRO A 142 -1.27 -6.92 -14.34
C PRO A 142 -2.47 -6.62 -13.43
N GLY A 143 -3.47 -5.92 -13.96
CA GLY A 143 -4.69 -5.58 -13.21
C GLY A 143 -4.59 -4.39 -12.28
N ASN A 144 -3.48 -3.64 -12.28
CA ASN A 144 -3.35 -2.39 -11.51
C ASN A 144 -4.46 -1.39 -11.88
N LYS A 145 -5.05 -0.75 -10.86
CA LYS A 145 -6.13 0.25 -11.02
C LYS A 145 -5.72 1.66 -10.58
N GLY A 146 -4.46 1.87 -10.22
CA GLY A 146 -3.96 3.14 -9.67
C GLY A 146 -3.53 4.17 -10.73
N ASN A 147 -2.89 5.24 -10.25
CA ASN A 147 -2.40 6.36 -11.07
C ASN A 147 -1.42 5.93 -12.18
N LEU A 148 -0.71 4.82 -11.99
CA LEU A 148 0.17 4.27 -13.02
C LEU A 148 -0.60 3.87 -14.29
N ASN A 149 -1.82 3.37 -14.14
CA ASN A 149 -2.71 3.07 -15.27
C ASN A 149 -3.15 4.33 -16.03
N LEU A 150 -3.35 5.43 -15.32
CA LEU A 150 -3.67 6.72 -15.96
C LEU A 150 -2.49 7.18 -16.82
N LEU A 151 -1.28 7.12 -16.26
CA LEU A 151 -0.06 7.45 -17.00
C LEU A 151 0.13 6.54 -18.22
N TYR A 152 -0.03 5.21 -18.04
CA TYR A 152 0.04 4.25 -19.13
C TYR A 152 -0.95 4.58 -20.28
N ASN A 153 -2.17 4.95 -19.93
CA ASN A 153 -3.19 5.31 -20.93
C ASN A 153 -2.84 6.61 -21.68
N VAL A 154 -2.23 7.59 -21.02
CA VAL A 154 -1.72 8.82 -21.66
C VAL A 154 -0.63 8.46 -22.67
N VAL A 155 0.35 7.66 -22.24
CA VAL A 155 1.45 7.20 -23.10
C VAL A 155 0.94 6.34 -24.25
N LYS A 156 0.03 5.40 -23.99
CA LYS A 156 -0.59 4.55 -25.01
C LYS A 156 -1.29 5.35 -26.10
N LYS A 157 -1.95 6.44 -25.73
CA LYS A 157 -2.63 7.35 -26.68
C LYS A 157 -1.66 8.27 -27.41
N GLY A 158 -0.38 8.28 -27.08
CA GLY A 158 0.62 9.17 -27.69
C GLY A 158 0.45 10.63 -27.28
N ILE A 159 -0.23 10.91 -26.16
CA ILE A 159 -0.42 12.27 -25.65
C ILE A 159 0.93 12.74 -25.09
N PRO A 160 1.43 13.91 -25.53
CA PRO A 160 2.68 14.45 -25.03
C PRO A 160 2.62 14.71 -23.52
N TRP A 161 3.71 14.35 -22.82
CA TRP A 161 3.86 14.62 -21.39
C TRP A 161 4.46 16.01 -21.17
N PRO A 162 3.74 16.98 -20.59
CA PRO A 162 4.20 18.36 -20.52
C PRO A 162 5.15 18.65 -19.37
N LEU A 163 5.31 17.71 -18.42
CA LEU A 163 6.04 17.91 -17.15
C LEU A 163 7.49 17.42 -17.22
N GLY A 164 8.11 17.46 -18.38
CA GLY A 164 9.47 16.94 -18.59
C GLY A 164 10.57 17.65 -17.80
N ASP A 165 10.35 18.90 -17.36
CA ASP A 165 11.31 19.65 -16.53
C ASP A 165 11.22 19.30 -15.03
N PHE A 166 10.23 18.49 -14.61
CA PHE A 166 10.10 18.12 -13.22
C PHE A 166 10.88 16.85 -12.92
N GLU A 167 11.93 17.01 -12.16
CA GLU A 167 12.68 15.89 -11.61
C GLU A 167 11.96 15.36 -10.36
N ASN A 168 11.57 14.11 -10.42
CA ASN A 168 11.05 13.37 -9.29
C ASN A 168 11.63 11.96 -9.33
N LYS A 169 11.67 11.29 -8.18
CA LYS A 169 12.00 9.86 -8.10
C LYS A 169 10.98 9.16 -7.26
N ARG A 170 10.54 8.01 -7.71
CA ARG A 170 9.56 7.16 -7.01
C ARG A 170 10.02 5.72 -7.03
N SER A 171 9.90 5.07 -5.90
CA SER A 171 10.07 3.62 -5.81
C SER A 171 8.77 2.92 -6.14
N PHE A 172 8.91 1.80 -6.81
CA PHE A 172 7.81 0.92 -7.20
C PHE A 172 7.98 -0.44 -6.54
N THR A 173 6.96 -1.25 -6.55
CA THR A 173 7.00 -2.63 -6.08
C THR A 173 6.24 -3.48 -7.09
N SER A 174 6.91 -4.41 -7.75
CA SER A 174 6.25 -5.33 -8.64
C SER A 174 5.40 -6.33 -7.85
N ILE A 175 4.26 -6.75 -8.42
CA ILE A 175 3.42 -7.77 -7.80
C ILE A 175 4.18 -9.09 -7.65
N ASP A 176 5.08 -9.41 -8.57
CA ASP A 176 5.88 -10.64 -8.54
C ASP A 176 6.87 -10.62 -7.38
N ASN A 177 7.59 -9.50 -7.17
CA ASN A 177 8.48 -9.33 -6.03
C ASN A 177 7.71 -9.36 -4.70
N LEU A 178 6.52 -8.77 -4.68
CA LEU A 178 5.66 -8.79 -3.51
C LEU A 178 5.21 -10.21 -3.16
N CYS A 179 4.79 -10.99 -4.15
CA CYS A 179 4.44 -12.40 -3.97
C CYS A 179 5.64 -13.23 -3.51
N TYR A 180 6.82 -13.00 -4.09
CA TYR A 180 8.06 -13.67 -3.68
C TYR A 180 8.40 -13.40 -2.21
N VAL A 181 8.26 -12.15 -1.76
CA VAL A 181 8.51 -11.80 -0.35
C VAL A 181 7.48 -12.45 0.56
N VAL A 182 6.21 -12.42 0.21
CA VAL A 182 5.14 -13.07 1.01
C VAL A 182 5.41 -14.58 1.12
N GLU A 183 5.77 -15.25 0.04
CA GLU A 183 6.15 -16.66 0.06
C GLU A 183 7.37 -16.90 0.98
N GLY A 184 8.38 -16.02 0.89
CA GLY A 184 9.54 -16.07 1.77
C GLY A 184 9.18 -15.92 3.25
N LEU A 185 8.29 -14.99 3.59
CA LEU A 185 7.80 -14.79 4.95
C LEU A 185 6.99 -15.99 5.47
N LEU A 186 6.24 -16.66 4.59
CA LEU A 186 5.48 -17.85 4.95
C LEU A 186 6.39 -19.06 5.22
N THR A 187 7.43 -19.23 4.42
CA THR A 187 8.26 -20.45 4.40
C THR A 187 9.53 -20.36 5.23
N LYS A 188 10.08 -19.15 5.40
CA LYS A 188 11.35 -18.94 6.10
C LYS A 188 11.11 -18.38 7.51
N ASN A 189 12.14 -18.49 8.34
CA ASN A 189 12.17 -17.84 9.65
C ASN A 189 12.80 -16.45 9.52
N VAL A 190 11.94 -15.44 9.39
CA VAL A 190 12.33 -14.02 9.31
C VAL A 190 11.91 -13.34 10.61
N ALA A 191 12.69 -12.37 11.09
CA ALA A 191 12.34 -11.62 12.29
C ALA A 191 11.01 -10.86 12.10
N SER A 192 10.21 -10.76 13.15
CA SER A 192 9.03 -9.88 13.16
C SER A 192 9.46 -8.42 13.03
N GLY A 193 8.70 -7.61 12.29
CA GLY A 193 9.04 -6.20 12.12
C GLY A 193 8.24 -5.49 11.05
N ILE A 194 8.64 -4.24 10.82
CA ILE A 194 8.15 -3.39 9.75
C ILE A 194 9.16 -3.47 8.61
N TYR A 195 8.66 -3.63 7.39
CA TYR A 195 9.49 -3.75 6.19
C TYR A 195 8.96 -2.85 5.09
N HIS A 196 9.80 -1.96 4.60
CA HIS A 196 9.50 -1.23 3.37
C HIS A 196 9.73 -2.15 2.16
N MET A 197 8.81 -2.09 1.21
CA MET A 197 8.85 -2.92 0.02
C MET A 197 9.00 -2.03 -1.21
N GLY A 198 10.11 -2.19 -1.91
CA GLY A 198 10.41 -1.48 -3.16
C GLY A 198 11.31 -2.32 -4.04
N ASP A 199 11.21 -2.14 -5.34
CA ASP A 199 12.18 -2.65 -6.30
C ASP A 199 13.47 -1.82 -6.19
N ASP A 200 14.59 -2.35 -6.67
CA ASP A 200 15.92 -1.78 -6.42
C ASP A 200 16.11 -0.35 -6.97
N GLU A 201 15.40 0.02 -8.04
CA GLU A 201 15.57 1.29 -8.70
C GLU A 201 14.38 2.23 -8.50
N ALA A 202 14.69 3.46 -8.10
CA ALA A 202 13.71 4.54 -8.10
C ALA A 202 13.72 5.22 -9.48
N LEU A 203 12.56 5.35 -10.11
CA LEU A 203 12.38 5.92 -11.43
C LEU A 203 11.72 7.30 -11.37
N SER A 204 12.18 8.21 -12.21
CA SER A 204 11.46 9.43 -12.52
C SER A 204 10.25 9.15 -13.40
N THR A 205 9.28 10.07 -13.43
CA THR A 205 8.15 9.96 -14.35
C THR A 205 8.59 9.94 -15.81
N ASN A 206 9.66 10.67 -16.15
CA ASN A 206 10.22 10.71 -17.50
C ASN A 206 10.83 9.36 -17.90
N GLU A 207 11.62 8.75 -17.01
CA GLU A 207 12.19 7.40 -17.23
C GLU A 207 11.09 6.36 -17.37
N LEU A 208 10.05 6.43 -16.52
CA LEU A 208 8.92 5.52 -16.60
C LEU A 208 8.16 5.64 -17.93
N ILE A 209 7.95 6.87 -18.44
CA ILE A 209 7.35 7.11 -19.76
C ILE A 209 8.25 6.54 -20.87
N ALA A 210 9.57 6.74 -20.77
CA ALA A 210 10.51 6.20 -21.75
C ALA A 210 10.43 4.66 -21.80
N LEU A 211 10.45 3.98 -20.64
CA LEU A 211 10.31 2.52 -20.53
C LEU A 211 8.96 2.02 -21.06
N MET A 212 7.86 2.73 -20.77
CA MET A 212 6.54 2.39 -21.32
C MET A 212 6.52 2.52 -22.84
N CYS A 213 7.13 3.57 -23.39
CA CYS A 213 7.23 3.77 -24.84
C CYS A 213 8.08 2.69 -25.49
N GLU A 214 9.24 2.37 -24.92
CA GLU A 214 10.13 1.31 -25.39
C GLU A 214 9.39 -0.03 -25.47
N ALA A 215 8.70 -0.43 -24.40
CA ALA A 215 7.90 -1.65 -24.34
C ALA A 215 6.77 -1.70 -25.40
N MET A 216 6.30 -0.54 -25.85
CA MET A 216 5.26 -0.42 -26.89
C MET A 216 5.82 -0.17 -28.30
N GLY A 217 7.14 -0.12 -28.47
CA GLY A 217 7.77 0.23 -29.75
C GLY A 217 7.48 1.66 -30.20
N LYS A 218 7.32 2.61 -29.26
CA LYS A 218 6.99 4.02 -29.51
C LYS A 218 8.12 4.94 -29.09
N THR A 219 8.13 6.16 -29.65
CA THR A 219 9.03 7.23 -29.22
C THR A 219 8.37 8.05 -28.11
N PRO A 220 9.06 8.33 -27.01
CA PRO A 220 8.52 9.15 -25.93
C PRO A 220 8.37 10.61 -26.38
N HIS A 221 7.20 11.19 -26.15
CA HIS A 221 6.91 12.60 -26.40
C HIS A 221 6.89 13.36 -25.07
N ILE A 222 8.07 13.74 -24.58
CA ILE A 222 8.24 14.47 -23.32
C ILE A 222 8.58 15.92 -23.65
N TRP A 223 7.71 16.84 -23.25
CA TRP A 223 7.89 18.27 -23.44
C TRP A 223 8.42 18.92 -22.16
N LYS A 224 9.40 19.76 -22.32
CA LYS A 224 9.95 20.60 -21.24
C LYS A 224 9.22 21.94 -21.24
N MET A 225 8.11 22.02 -20.54
CA MET A 225 7.38 23.27 -20.37
C MET A 225 7.93 24.05 -19.18
N ASN A 226 8.23 25.33 -19.40
CA ASN A 226 8.68 26.21 -18.34
C ASN A 226 7.61 26.30 -17.23
N ARG A 227 8.05 26.26 -15.98
CA ARG A 227 7.20 26.30 -14.78
C ARG A 227 6.19 27.45 -14.79
N LYS A 228 6.58 28.66 -15.25
CA LYS A 228 5.68 29.81 -15.36
C LYS A 228 4.54 29.60 -16.36
N MET A 229 4.81 28.93 -17.47
CA MET A 229 3.77 28.59 -18.45
C MET A 229 2.79 27.56 -17.88
N MET A 230 3.28 26.61 -17.10
CA MET A 230 2.44 25.61 -16.46
C MET A 230 1.55 26.18 -15.36
N GLU A 231 2.09 27.05 -14.51
CA GLU A 231 1.30 27.78 -13.51
C GLU A 231 0.19 28.61 -14.17
N GLY A 232 0.46 29.21 -15.33
CA GLY A 232 -0.54 29.89 -16.15
C GLY A 232 -1.61 28.93 -16.72
N CYS A 233 -1.21 27.77 -17.23
CA CYS A 233 -2.13 26.75 -17.74
C CYS A 233 -2.96 26.11 -16.61
N ALA A 234 -2.35 25.86 -15.44
CA ALA A 234 -3.06 25.34 -14.27
C ALA A 234 -4.11 26.34 -13.76
N GLY A 235 -3.77 27.64 -13.73
CA GLY A 235 -4.71 28.71 -13.41
C GLY A 235 -5.90 28.78 -14.37
N LEU A 236 -5.65 28.64 -15.68
CA LEU A 236 -6.69 28.53 -16.69
C LEU A 236 -7.51 27.25 -16.56
N GLY A 237 -6.87 26.12 -16.23
CA GLY A 237 -7.56 24.85 -16.03
C GLY A 237 -8.49 24.87 -14.81
N THR A 238 -8.08 25.53 -13.74
CA THR A 238 -8.93 25.77 -12.55
C THR A 238 -10.11 26.65 -12.88
N LEU A 239 -9.91 27.67 -13.72
CA LEU A 239 -10.97 28.56 -14.20
C LEU A 239 -11.98 27.84 -15.10
N LEU A 240 -11.52 26.82 -15.83
CA LEU A 240 -12.34 26.01 -16.76
C LEU A 240 -12.90 24.73 -16.11
N HIS A 241 -12.75 24.54 -14.79
CA HIS A 241 -13.19 23.35 -14.04
C HIS A 241 -12.65 22.02 -14.59
N LEU A 242 -11.47 22.06 -15.20
CA LEU A 242 -10.79 20.83 -15.65
C LEU A 242 -10.08 20.18 -14.44
N PRO A 243 -10.17 18.85 -14.25
CA PRO A 243 -9.55 18.16 -13.11
C PRO A 243 -8.03 18.04 -13.33
N LEU A 244 -7.30 19.14 -13.14
CA LEU A 244 -5.84 19.19 -13.23
C LEU A 244 -5.15 19.15 -11.85
N ASN A 245 -5.91 18.99 -10.77
CA ASN A 245 -5.38 18.85 -9.42
C ASN A 245 -5.17 17.35 -9.12
N THR A 246 -3.92 16.93 -9.20
CA THR A 246 -3.43 15.67 -8.60
C THR A 246 -2.35 16.01 -7.58
#